data_c51aa09e1ec62c31bd0e654ebf982ac6
#
_entry.id   c51aa09e1ec62c31bd0e654ebf982ac6
#
_cell.length_a   1.000
_cell.length_b   1.000
_cell.length_c   1.000
_cell.angle_alpha   90.00
_cell.angle_beta   90.00
_cell.angle_gamma   90.00
#
_symmetry.space_group_name_H-M   'P 1'
#
loop_
_entity.id
_entity.type
_entity.pdbx_description
1 polymer ?
#
loop_
_entity_poly.entity_id
_entity_poly.type
_entity_poly.pdbx_seq_one_letter_code
_entity_poly.pdbx_strand_id
1 'polypeptide(L)'
;MRRNAMCSLVLAAGVFLIPSAIPAHHGVAHYDMKKTIALTGTITAFDWGNPHCLVHMDVMDDTGHFRHWTLEMSSTSAMSRRGWAKDTLKRGDQVIVETHPAQNGIPLGITSSPDFALKFVVNGREVTSR
;
A
#
# COMPACT_ATOMS: atom_id res chain seq x y z
N MET A 1 -47.34 49.85 -39.91
CA MET A 1 -47.17 48.50 -39.33
C MET A 1 -45.67 48.20 -39.11
N ARG A 2 -45.19 48.31 -37.92
CA ARG A 2 -43.79 47.97 -37.57
C ARG A 2 -43.80 46.72 -36.68
N ARG A 3 -43.31 45.66 -37.27
CA ARG A 3 -43.16 44.37 -36.52
C ARG A 3 -41.83 44.41 -35.80
N ASN A 4 -41.89 44.53 -34.48
CA ASN A 4 -40.71 44.37 -33.60
C ASN A 4 -40.36 42.91 -33.46
N ALA A 5 -39.24 42.52 -34.05
CA ALA A 5 -38.64 41.21 -33.78
C ALA A 5 -37.80 41.31 -32.51
N MET A 6 -38.28 40.72 -31.41
CA MET A 6 -37.49 40.51 -30.21
C MET A 6 -36.58 39.29 -30.42
N CYS A 7 -35.28 39.55 -30.60
CA CYS A 7 -34.28 38.52 -30.55
C CYS A 7 -34.07 38.11 -29.09
N SER A 8 -34.56 36.92 -28.70
CA SER A 8 -34.22 36.31 -27.41
C SER A 8 -32.84 35.70 -27.47
N LEU A 9 -31.91 36.34 -26.80
CA LEU A 9 -30.54 35.81 -26.61
C LEU A 9 -30.57 34.77 -25.51
N VAL A 10 -30.52 33.49 -25.86
CA VAL A 10 -30.37 32.38 -24.88
C VAL A 10 -28.89 32.27 -24.53
N LEU A 11 -28.54 32.74 -23.35
CA LEU A 11 -27.21 32.56 -22.78
C LEU A 11 -27.08 31.14 -22.20
N ALA A 12 -26.48 30.23 -22.96
CA ALA A 12 -26.17 28.91 -22.49
C ALA A 12 -24.96 28.99 -21.54
N ALA A 13 -25.22 28.95 -20.24
CA ALA A 13 -24.17 28.80 -19.21
C ALA A 13 -23.60 27.38 -19.27
N GLY A 14 -22.48 27.21 -19.96
CA GLY A 14 -21.73 25.97 -19.95
C GLY A 14 -21.09 25.75 -18.57
N VAL A 15 -21.63 24.79 -17.79
CA VAL A 15 -21.00 24.33 -16.58
C VAL A 15 -19.78 23.49 -16.99
N PHE A 16 -18.60 24.09 -16.91
CA PHE A 16 -17.34 23.35 -17.01
C PHE A 16 -17.18 22.49 -15.74
N LEU A 17 -17.53 21.22 -15.83
CA LEU A 17 -17.11 20.22 -14.86
C LEU A 17 -15.60 20.03 -15.01
N ILE A 18 -14.83 20.75 -14.19
CA ILE A 18 -13.41 20.51 -14.05
C ILE A 18 -13.27 19.17 -13.33
N PRO A 19 -12.73 18.11 -13.94
CA PRO A 19 -12.44 16.90 -13.22
C PRO A 19 -11.35 17.25 -12.19
N SER A 20 -11.71 17.26 -10.91
CA SER A 20 -10.73 17.32 -9.84
C SER A 20 -9.87 16.06 -9.96
N ALA A 21 -8.66 16.23 -10.47
CA ALA A 21 -7.66 15.18 -10.40
C ALA A 21 -7.42 14.92 -8.90
N ILE A 22 -8.04 13.88 -8.35
CA ILE A 22 -7.74 13.38 -7.02
C ILE A 22 -6.29 12.90 -7.10
N PRO A 23 -5.34 13.52 -6.40
CA PRO A 23 -3.96 13.06 -6.43
C PRO A 23 -3.93 11.67 -5.79
N ALA A 24 -3.73 10.64 -6.61
CA ALA A 24 -3.56 9.25 -6.19
C ALA A 24 -2.17 9.01 -5.55
N HIS A 25 -1.58 10.03 -4.91
CA HIS A 25 -0.29 9.94 -4.23
C HIS A 25 -0.46 9.72 -2.73
N HIS A 26 -1.31 8.75 -2.34
CA HIS A 26 -1.43 8.36 -0.94
C HIS A 26 -0.37 7.33 -0.50
N GLY A 27 0.51 6.88 -1.43
CA GLY A 27 1.36 5.70 -1.22
C GLY A 27 2.24 5.75 0.03
N VAL A 28 3.09 6.77 0.20
CA VAL A 28 4.09 6.77 1.29
C VAL A 28 3.87 7.82 2.38
N ALA A 29 2.94 8.76 2.18
CA ALA A 29 2.73 9.89 3.10
C ALA A 29 2.24 9.47 4.50
N HIS A 30 1.68 8.28 4.65
CA HIS A 30 1.19 7.75 5.91
C HIS A 30 2.27 7.01 6.72
N TYR A 31 3.42 6.72 6.11
CA TYR A 31 4.50 5.96 6.72
C TYR A 31 5.64 6.88 7.16
N ASP A 32 6.31 6.51 8.25
CA ASP A 32 7.55 7.17 8.68
C ASP A 32 8.73 6.57 7.91
N MET A 33 9.02 7.13 6.74
CA MET A 33 10.08 6.66 5.85
C MET A 33 11.50 6.87 6.42
N LYS A 34 11.64 7.59 7.53
CA LYS A 34 12.93 7.78 8.23
C LYS A 34 13.17 6.72 9.32
N LYS A 35 12.12 5.96 9.66
CA LYS A 35 12.16 4.93 10.67
C LYS A 35 12.02 3.55 10.04
N THR A 36 12.92 2.64 10.38
CA THR A 36 12.80 1.22 10.06
C THR A 36 12.67 0.44 11.34
N ILE A 37 11.72 -0.48 11.39
CA ILE A 37 11.54 -1.43 12.49
C ILE A 37 11.61 -2.86 11.96
N ALA A 38 12.11 -3.78 12.76
CA ALA A 38 12.05 -5.20 12.48
C ALA A 38 10.88 -5.83 13.25
N LEU A 39 10.05 -6.58 12.54
CA LEU A 39 8.93 -7.33 13.10
C LEU A 39 9.23 -8.80 12.99
N THR A 40 9.02 -9.54 14.08
CA THR A 40 9.07 -11.01 14.10
C THR A 40 7.67 -11.54 14.36
N GLY A 41 7.19 -12.43 13.51
CA GLY A 41 5.83 -12.93 13.66
C GLY A 41 5.48 -14.07 12.72
N THR A 42 4.20 -14.39 12.67
CA THR A 42 3.64 -15.50 11.91
C THR A 42 2.70 -14.97 10.82
N ILE A 43 2.87 -15.42 9.59
CA ILE A 43 1.99 -15.06 8.47
C ILE A 43 0.59 -15.61 8.71
N THR A 44 -0.41 -14.74 8.61
CA THR A 44 -1.83 -15.11 8.67
C THR A 44 -2.49 -15.12 7.30
N ALA A 45 -2.04 -14.24 6.38
CA ALA A 45 -2.48 -14.23 4.98
C ALA A 45 -1.45 -13.50 4.10
N PHE A 46 -1.45 -13.81 2.81
CA PHE A 46 -0.73 -13.07 1.79
C PHE A 46 -1.66 -12.80 0.61
N ASP A 47 -2.05 -11.54 0.45
CA ASP A 47 -2.93 -11.09 -0.60
C ASP A 47 -2.09 -10.69 -1.82
N TRP A 48 -2.10 -11.55 -2.83
CA TRP A 48 -1.42 -11.32 -4.10
C TRP A 48 -2.34 -10.55 -5.05
N GLY A 49 -2.30 -9.22 -5.00
CA GLY A 49 -3.23 -8.35 -5.71
C GLY A 49 -2.63 -7.02 -6.16
N ASN A 50 -3.43 -6.26 -6.89
CA ASN A 50 -3.12 -4.91 -7.34
C ASN A 50 -4.10 -3.91 -6.69
N PRO A 51 -3.69 -2.67 -6.43
CA PRO A 51 -2.40 -2.06 -6.80
C PRO A 51 -1.22 -2.53 -5.94
N HIS A 52 -1.45 -3.13 -4.78
CA HIS A 52 -0.42 -3.56 -3.84
C HIS A 52 -0.69 -4.97 -3.34
N CYS A 53 0.37 -5.79 -3.21
CA CYS A 53 0.30 -7.01 -2.42
C CYS A 53 0.30 -6.65 -0.94
N LEU A 54 -0.42 -7.44 -0.11
CA LEU A 54 -0.51 -7.22 1.33
C LEU A 54 -0.07 -8.47 2.09
N VAL A 55 0.79 -8.28 3.08
CA VAL A 55 1.17 -9.31 4.03
C VAL A 55 0.45 -9.06 5.34
N HIS A 56 -0.27 -10.05 5.83
CA HIS A 56 -0.91 -10.03 7.15
C HIS A 56 -0.17 -10.96 8.08
N MET A 57 0.18 -10.48 9.27
CA MET A 57 0.94 -11.25 10.23
C MET A 57 0.59 -10.90 11.67
N ASP A 58 0.71 -11.88 12.53
CA ASP A 58 0.60 -11.72 13.98
C ASP A 58 1.97 -11.51 14.59
N VAL A 59 2.14 -10.42 15.31
CA VAL A 59 3.35 -10.05 16.03
C VAL A 59 3.02 -9.99 17.51
N MET A 60 3.79 -10.70 18.33
CA MET A 60 3.66 -10.61 19.79
C MET A 60 4.33 -9.33 20.26
N ASP A 61 3.61 -8.51 21.02
CA ASP A 61 4.15 -7.31 21.65
C ASP A 61 4.84 -7.65 23.00
N ASP A 62 5.48 -6.64 23.59
CA ASP A 62 6.22 -6.76 24.83
C ASP A 62 5.32 -7.13 26.04
N THR A 63 4.00 -7.00 25.90
CA THR A 63 3.02 -7.35 26.92
C THR A 63 2.47 -8.77 26.77
N GLY A 64 2.90 -9.50 25.72
CA GLY A 64 2.47 -10.86 25.41
C GLY A 64 1.15 -10.93 24.63
N HIS A 65 0.65 -9.81 24.11
CA HIS A 65 -0.53 -9.78 23.24
C HIS A 65 -0.14 -9.78 21.77
N PHE A 66 -0.93 -10.47 20.97
CA PHE A 66 -0.77 -10.42 19.51
C PHE A 66 -1.34 -9.12 18.95
N ARG A 67 -0.54 -8.49 18.11
CA ARG A 67 -0.96 -7.38 17.25
C ARG A 67 -1.01 -7.86 15.81
N HIS A 68 -2.14 -7.63 15.15
CA HIS A 68 -2.33 -7.97 13.75
C HIS A 68 -1.75 -6.86 12.88
N TRP A 69 -0.63 -7.13 12.22
CA TRP A 69 0.05 -6.22 11.32
C TRP A 69 -0.36 -6.46 9.88
N THR A 70 -0.51 -5.36 9.14
CA THR A 70 -0.61 -5.39 7.68
C THR A 70 0.60 -4.67 7.09
N LEU A 71 1.29 -5.33 6.17
CA LEU A 71 2.44 -4.75 5.49
C LEU A 71 2.10 -4.59 4.01
N GLU A 72 2.19 -3.35 3.54
CA GLU A 72 1.99 -3.00 2.15
C GLU A 72 3.28 -3.27 1.36
N MET A 73 3.13 -3.96 0.23
CA MET A 73 4.20 -4.26 -0.71
C MET A 73 3.90 -3.62 -2.07
N SER A 74 4.79 -3.82 -3.04
CA SER A 74 4.58 -3.33 -4.42
C SER A 74 3.48 -4.13 -5.14
N SER A 75 3.15 -3.72 -6.37
CA SER A 75 2.21 -4.44 -7.25
C SER A 75 2.68 -5.84 -7.60
N THR A 76 1.77 -6.72 -8.00
CA THR A 76 2.09 -8.09 -8.41
C THR A 76 3.17 -8.15 -9.49
N SER A 77 3.13 -7.24 -10.47
CA SER A 77 4.14 -7.18 -11.53
C SER A 77 5.53 -6.78 -11.02
N ALA A 78 5.59 -5.84 -10.08
CA ALA A 78 6.86 -5.43 -9.47
C ALA A 78 7.43 -6.54 -8.59
N MET A 79 6.58 -7.22 -7.82
CA MET A 79 6.97 -8.33 -6.97
C MET A 79 7.45 -9.55 -7.80
N SER A 80 6.75 -9.87 -8.89
CA SER A 80 7.15 -10.97 -9.79
C SER A 80 8.53 -10.74 -10.42
N ARG A 81 8.86 -9.50 -10.80
CA ARG A 81 10.21 -9.18 -11.30
C ARG A 81 11.32 -9.39 -10.26
N ARG A 82 10.96 -9.41 -8.99
CA ARG A 82 11.86 -9.69 -7.85
C ARG A 82 11.83 -11.16 -7.41
N GLY A 83 11.20 -12.02 -8.20
CA GLY A 83 11.13 -13.46 -7.91
C GLY A 83 10.04 -13.87 -6.93
N TRP A 84 9.13 -12.96 -6.57
CA TRP A 84 7.99 -13.27 -5.72
C TRP A 84 6.82 -13.83 -6.54
N ALA A 85 6.05 -14.71 -5.93
CA ALA A 85 4.83 -15.29 -6.48
C ALA A 85 3.76 -15.38 -5.39
N LYS A 86 2.54 -15.67 -5.78
CA LYS A 86 1.39 -15.78 -4.87
C LYS A 86 1.55 -16.82 -3.74
N ASP A 87 2.45 -17.76 -3.93
CA ASP A 87 2.77 -18.85 -2.99
C ASP A 87 4.12 -18.69 -2.29
N THR A 88 4.77 -17.52 -2.44
CA THR A 88 6.03 -17.19 -1.75
C THR A 88 5.86 -17.18 -0.24
N LEU A 89 4.72 -16.68 0.25
CA LEU A 89 4.36 -16.71 1.66
C LEU A 89 3.13 -17.60 1.85
N LYS A 90 3.14 -18.34 2.94
CA LYS A 90 2.04 -19.24 3.32
C LYS A 90 1.62 -18.94 4.76
N ARG A 91 0.34 -19.13 5.04
CA ARG A 91 -0.16 -19.09 6.41
C ARG A 91 0.65 -20.04 7.31
N GLY A 92 1.11 -19.52 8.44
CA GLY A 92 1.92 -20.26 9.40
C GLY A 92 3.43 -20.06 9.22
N ASP A 93 3.90 -19.44 8.13
CA ASP A 93 5.31 -19.13 7.98
C ASP A 93 5.79 -18.17 9.07
N GLN A 94 6.97 -18.48 9.64
CA GLN A 94 7.64 -17.60 10.60
C GLN A 94 8.48 -16.59 9.83
N VAL A 95 8.31 -15.30 10.13
CA VAL A 95 8.99 -14.25 9.40
C VAL A 95 9.70 -13.26 10.31
N ILE A 96 10.79 -12.70 9.79
CA ILE A 96 11.41 -11.48 10.28
C ILE A 96 11.41 -10.51 9.12
N VAL A 97 10.75 -9.38 9.28
CA VAL A 97 10.60 -8.39 8.21
C VAL A 97 10.93 -7.00 8.71
N GLU A 98 11.71 -6.26 7.93
CA GLU A 98 11.91 -4.84 8.12
C GLU A 98 10.82 -4.05 7.39
N THR A 99 10.32 -3.01 8.05
CA THR A 99 9.25 -2.17 7.51
C THR A 99 9.36 -0.73 8.00
N HIS A 100 8.84 0.21 7.22
CA HIS A 100 8.59 1.57 7.66
C HIS A 100 7.19 1.62 8.29
N PRO A 101 7.06 1.93 9.58
CA PRO A 101 5.77 1.90 10.28
C PRO A 101 4.90 3.10 9.91
N ALA A 102 3.59 2.95 10.12
CA ALA A 102 2.67 4.07 10.02
C ALA A 102 2.98 5.14 11.08
N GLN A 103 2.88 6.42 10.70
CA GLN A 103 3.19 7.56 11.57
C GLN A 103 2.26 7.66 12.78
N ASN A 104 1.02 7.20 12.64
CA ASN A 104 0.01 7.24 13.71
C ASN A 104 0.07 6.07 14.69
N GLY A 105 1.06 5.16 14.53
CA GLY A 105 1.30 4.04 15.45
C GLY A 105 0.33 2.85 15.32
N ILE A 106 -0.57 2.85 14.34
CA ILE A 106 -1.36 1.63 14.04
C ILE A 106 -0.46 0.52 13.48
N PRO A 107 -0.82 -0.77 13.63
CA PRO A 107 -0.01 -1.90 13.14
C PRO A 107 -0.09 -2.04 11.61
N LEU A 108 0.45 -1.04 10.93
CA LEU A 108 0.54 -0.93 9.48
C LEU A 108 1.97 -0.52 9.11
N GLY A 109 2.51 -1.11 8.06
CA GLY A 109 3.84 -0.77 7.57
C GLY A 109 3.93 -0.89 6.05
N ILE A 110 4.96 -0.26 5.47
CA ILE A 110 5.32 -0.45 4.07
C ILE A 110 6.70 -1.11 4.02
N THR A 111 6.80 -2.21 3.30
CA THR A 111 8.01 -3.05 3.27
C THR A 111 8.61 -3.21 1.88
N SER A 112 8.03 -2.58 0.87
CA SER A 112 8.64 -2.52 -0.45
C SER A 112 8.55 -1.09 -0.99
N SER A 113 9.66 -0.42 -0.94
CA SER A 113 9.90 0.80 -1.72
C SER A 113 10.92 0.48 -2.81
N PRO A 114 10.84 1.12 -3.98
CA PRO A 114 11.82 0.91 -5.05
C PRO A 114 13.27 1.19 -4.63
N ASP A 115 13.47 1.97 -3.57
CA ASP A 115 14.78 2.41 -3.12
C ASP A 115 15.28 1.68 -1.85
N PHE A 116 14.52 0.73 -1.28
CA PHE A 116 14.85 0.09 -0.02
C PHE A 116 14.93 -1.44 -0.15
N ALA A 117 16.14 -1.96 0.03
CA ALA A 117 16.38 -3.37 0.27
C ALA A 117 16.01 -3.71 1.73
N LEU A 118 14.71 -3.63 2.07
CA LEU A 118 14.25 -4.07 3.36
C LEU A 118 14.36 -5.58 3.46
N LYS A 119 14.88 -6.05 4.59
CA LYS A 119 15.11 -7.47 4.84
C LYS A 119 13.80 -8.20 5.04
N PHE A 120 13.66 -9.36 4.38
CA PHE A 120 12.55 -10.27 4.57
C PHE A 120 13.08 -11.70 4.70
N VAL A 121 12.91 -12.32 5.85
CA VAL A 121 13.33 -13.68 6.16
C VAL A 121 12.11 -14.55 6.40
N VAL A 122 12.01 -15.68 5.72
CA VAL A 122 10.92 -16.64 5.84
C VAL A 122 11.49 -17.98 6.27
N ASN A 123 11.03 -18.51 7.40
CA ASN A 123 11.47 -19.79 7.97
C ASN A 123 13.01 -19.90 8.00
N GLY A 124 13.68 -18.81 8.41
CA GLY A 124 15.13 -18.75 8.53
C GLY A 124 15.90 -18.52 7.22
N ARG A 125 15.21 -18.35 6.08
CA ARG A 125 15.83 -18.05 4.78
C ARG A 125 15.48 -16.64 4.33
N GLU A 126 16.49 -15.88 3.94
CA GLU A 126 16.28 -14.54 3.41
C GLU A 126 15.67 -14.63 2.01
N VAL A 127 14.53 -13.96 1.83
CA VAL A 127 13.88 -13.75 0.53
C VAL A 127 14.33 -12.39 0.03
N THR A 128 15.49 -12.35 -0.60
CA THR A 128 16.02 -11.12 -1.19
C THR A 128 15.32 -10.82 -2.51
N SER A 129 14.90 -9.57 -2.68
CA SER A 129 14.63 -9.04 -4.01
C SER A 129 15.97 -8.85 -4.72
N ARG A 130 16.28 -9.71 -5.70
CA ARG A 130 17.36 -9.45 -6.65
C ARG A 130 16.94 -8.44 -7.69
#